data_1129746d556b9165c6118c832bd03712
#
_entry.id   1129746d556b9165c6118c832bd03712
#
_cell.length_a   1.000
_cell.length_b   1.000
_cell.length_c   1.000
_cell.angle_alpha   90.00
_cell.angle_beta   90.00
_cell.angle_gamma   90.00
#
_symmetry.space_group_name_H-M   'P 1'
#
loop_
_entity.id
_entity.type
_entity.pdbx_description
1 polymer ?
#
loop_
_entity_poly.entity_id
_entity_poly.type
_entity_poly.pdbx_seq_one_letter_code
_entity_poly.pdbx_strand_id
1 'polypeptide(L)'
;HNGGAGTTHTAARAGAPQVIVPQVADQPYWGRRVGDLGIGTRHQGPAPTAGSLADALRIVLEPGVAVRAREVAGTLRTEGAAVAADLLVSAR
;
A
#
# COMPACT_ATOMS: atom_id res chain seq x y z
N HIS A 1 3.25 3.65 -7.46
CA HIS A 1 4.31 2.72 -7.86
C HIS A 1 3.72 1.38 -8.32
N ASN A 2 4.55 0.49 -8.79
CA ASN A 2 4.08 -0.77 -9.39
C ASN A 2 3.78 -1.89 -8.39
N GLY A 3 4.05 -1.71 -7.12
CA GLY A 3 3.72 -2.70 -6.10
C GLY A 3 4.78 -3.76 -5.86
N GLY A 4 6.03 -3.52 -6.24
CA GLY A 4 7.13 -4.39 -5.87
C GLY A 4 7.30 -4.46 -4.35
N ALA A 5 7.72 -5.62 -3.82
CA ALA A 5 7.78 -5.84 -2.38
C ALA A 5 8.67 -4.82 -1.65
N GLY A 6 9.86 -4.51 -2.18
CA GLY A 6 10.77 -3.56 -1.56
C GLY A 6 10.22 -2.15 -1.48
N THR A 7 9.67 -1.65 -2.58
CA THR A 7 9.08 -0.31 -2.62
C THR A 7 7.86 -0.20 -1.73
N THR A 8 6.99 -1.21 -1.75
CA THR A 8 5.79 -1.26 -0.92
C THR A 8 6.16 -1.24 0.57
N HIS A 9 7.14 -2.04 0.96
CA HIS A 9 7.59 -2.10 2.35
C HIS A 9 8.25 -0.80 2.80
N THR A 10 9.09 -0.20 1.96
CA THR A 10 9.73 1.08 2.26
C THR A 10 8.70 2.19 2.47
N ALA A 11 7.70 2.29 1.59
CA ALA A 11 6.63 3.28 1.72
C ALA A 11 5.80 3.04 2.98
N ALA A 12 5.50 1.77 3.32
CA ALA A 12 4.76 1.44 4.52
C ALA A 12 5.52 1.86 5.79
N ARG A 13 6.82 1.62 5.85
CA ARG A 13 7.64 2.05 6.99
C ARG A 13 7.72 3.55 7.13
N ALA A 14 7.67 4.27 6.04
CA ALA A 14 7.68 5.73 6.05
C ALA A 14 6.33 6.35 6.42
N GLY A 15 5.28 5.54 6.52
CA GLY A 15 3.93 6.02 6.83
C GLY A 15 3.25 6.75 5.68
N ALA A 16 3.67 6.47 4.45
CA ALA A 16 3.13 7.10 3.26
C ALA A 16 1.94 6.30 2.70
N PRO A 17 0.78 6.93 2.48
CA PRO A 17 -0.29 6.29 1.71
C PRO A 17 0.18 5.95 0.30
N GLN A 18 -0.33 4.84 -0.24
CA GLN A 18 0.18 4.30 -1.50
C GLN A 18 -0.93 4.10 -2.52
N VAL A 19 -0.65 4.45 -3.77
CA VAL A 19 -1.41 4.01 -4.94
C VAL A 19 -0.54 3.01 -5.69
N ILE A 20 -1.03 1.78 -5.83
CA ILE A 20 -0.30 0.73 -6.51
C ILE A 20 -0.94 0.45 -7.86
N VAL A 21 -0.11 0.47 -8.91
CA VAL A 21 -0.51 0.14 -10.28
C VAL A 21 0.22 -1.15 -10.66
N PRO A 22 -0.36 -2.33 -10.33
CA PRO A 22 0.35 -3.60 -10.54
C PRO A 22 0.54 -3.90 -12.02
N GLN A 23 1.68 -4.48 -12.37
CA GLN A 23 2.02 -4.82 -13.75
C GLN A 23 2.43 -6.28 -13.92
N VAL A 24 3.25 -6.83 -13.02
CA VAL A 24 3.79 -8.18 -13.15
C VAL A 24 3.94 -8.87 -11.79
N ALA A 25 4.11 -10.19 -11.82
CA ALA A 25 4.51 -11.04 -10.70
C ALA A 25 3.67 -10.85 -9.43
N ASP A 26 4.29 -10.55 -8.30
CA ASP A 26 3.65 -10.41 -7.00
C ASP A 26 3.05 -9.02 -6.75
N GLN A 27 3.16 -8.10 -7.69
CA GLN A 27 2.66 -6.72 -7.53
C GLN A 27 1.15 -6.65 -7.24
N PRO A 28 0.27 -7.44 -7.89
CA PRO A 28 -1.14 -7.45 -7.52
C PRO A 28 -1.38 -7.89 -6.07
N TYR A 29 -0.58 -8.81 -5.56
CA TYR A 29 -0.67 -9.25 -4.16
C TYR A 29 -0.38 -8.08 -3.20
N TRP A 30 0.72 -7.36 -3.43
CA TRP A 30 1.10 -6.22 -2.58
C TRP A 30 0.08 -5.09 -2.66
N GLY A 31 -0.51 -4.85 -3.84
CA GLY A 31 -1.59 -3.88 -4.00
C GLY A 31 -2.79 -4.22 -3.15
N ARG A 32 -3.18 -5.49 -3.13
CA ARG A 32 -4.30 -5.96 -2.30
C ARG A 32 -3.99 -5.81 -0.81
N ARG A 33 -2.78 -6.16 -0.39
CA ARG A 33 -2.38 -6.01 1.02
C ARG A 33 -2.42 -4.56 1.49
N VAL A 34 -1.93 -3.65 0.66
CA VAL A 34 -1.97 -2.22 0.96
C VAL A 34 -3.43 -1.74 1.14
N GLY A 35 -4.33 -2.19 0.28
CA GLY A 35 -5.75 -1.88 0.41
C GLY A 35 -6.38 -2.47 1.66
N ASP A 36 -6.08 -3.74 1.97
CA ASP A 36 -6.61 -4.42 3.15
C ASP A 36 -6.15 -3.76 4.45
N LEU A 37 -4.94 -3.25 4.50
CA LEU A 37 -4.41 -2.54 5.67
C LEU A 37 -4.93 -1.10 5.78
N GLY A 38 -5.60 -0.59 4.77
CA GLY A 38 -6.13 0.77 4.78
C GLY A 38 -5.07 1.85 4.63
N ILE A 39 -3.91 1.52 4.06
CA ILE A 39 -2.79 2.45 3.90
C ILE A 39 -2.60 2.93 2.46
N GLY A 40 -3.51 2.55 1.58
CA GLY A 40 -3.47 2.95 0.19
C GLY A 40 -4.51 2.23 -0.63
N THR A 41 -4.35 2.25 -1.93
CA THR A 41 -5.26 1.58 -2.85
C THR A 41 -4.52 0.98 -4.03
N ARG A 42 -5.12 -0.04 -4.64
CA ARG A 42 -4.64 -0.65 -5.87
C ARG A 42 -5.45 -0.12 -7.04
N HIS A 43 -4.77 0.32 -8.09
CA HIS A 43 -5.42 0.69 -9.33
C HIS A 43 -6.11 -0.52 -9.96
N GLN A 44 -7.36 -0.37 -10.38
CA GLN A 44 -8.10 -1.40 -11.05
C GLN A 44 -7.92 -1.29 -12.56
N GLY A 45 -7.85 -2.43 -13.24
CA GLY A 45 -7.74 -2.48 -14.69
C GLY A 45 -6.29 -2.48 -15.20
N PRO A 46 -6.11 -2.76 -16.50
CA PRO A 46 -4.79 -3.04 -17.08
C PRO A 46 -3.95 -1.80 -17.31
N ALA A 47 -4.56 -0.63 -17.55
CA ALA A 47 -3.83 0.58 -17.86
C ALA A 47 -4.42 1.78 -17.12
N PRO A 48 -3.59 2.58 -16.45
CA PRO A 48 -4.07 3.78 -15.79
C PRO A 48 -4.45 4.86 -16.80
N THR A 49 -5.51 5.59 -16.48
CA THR A 49 -5.92 6.81 -17.19
C THR A 49 -5.81 7.98 -16.21
N ALA A 50 -5.87 9.21 -16.74
CA ALA A 50 -5.90 10.39 -15.87
C ALA A 50 -7.08 10.33 -14.89
N GLY A 51 -8.25 9.88 -15.35
CA GLY A 51 -9.43 9.76 -14.49
C GLY A 51 -9.27 8.67 -13.43
N SER A 52 -8.78 7.49 -13.79
CA SER A 52 -8.62 6.40 -12.83
C SER A 52 -7.54 6.69 -11.79
N LEU A 53 -6.46 7.36 -12.18
CA LEU A 53 -5.45 7.80 -11.23
C LEU A 53 -5.98 8.89 -10.30
N ALA A 54 -6.78 9.83 -10.82
CA ALA A 54 -7.40 10.85 -9.99
C ALA A 54 -8.33 10.23 -8.95
N ASP A 55 -9.09 9.20 -9.32
CA ASP A 55 -9.96 8.49 -8.38
C ASP A 55 -9.15 7.78 -7.29
N ALA A 56 -8.06 7.12 -7.66
CA ALA A 56 -7.18 6.47 -6.70
C ALA A 56 -6.54 7.48 -5.75
N LEU A 57 -6.10 8.62 -6.26
CA LEU A 57 -5.52 9.69 -5.44
C LEU A 57 -6.54 10.26 -4.46
N ARG A 58 -7.80 10.42 -4.87
CA ARG A 58 -8.84 10.87 -3.94
C ARG A 58 -9.00 9.94 -2.75
N ILE A 59 -8.90 8.63 -2.98
CA ILE A 59 -8.97 7.64 -1.89
C ILE A 59 -7.81 7.82 -0.93
N VAL A 60 -6.57 7.88 -1.43
CA VAL A 60 -5.39 7.93 -0.55
C VAL A 60 -5.18 9.28 0.10
N LEU A 61 -5.82 10.34 -0.40
CA LEU A 61 -5.76 11.66 0.21
C LEU A 61 -6.79 11.84 1.33
N GLU A 62 -7.66 10.87 1.56
CA GLU A 62 -8.58 10.93 2.71
C GLU A 62 -7.80 10.89 4.02
N PRO A 63 -8.17 11.73 5.02
CA PRO A 63 -7.41 11.80 6.29
C PRO A 63 -7.28 10.45 7.01
N GLY A 64 -8.29 9.60 6.91
CA GLY A 64 -8.25 8.28 7.53
C GLY A 64 -7.15 7.38 6.98
N VAL A 65 -6.85 7.47 5.68
CA VAL A 65 -5.77 6.69 5.07
C VAL A 65 -4.41 7.15 5.60
N ALA A 66 -4.19 8.45 5.72
CA ALA A 66 -2.94 8.99 6.26
C ALA A 66 -2.74 8.58 7.73
N VAL A 67 -3.79 8.63 8.55
CA VAL A 67 -3.74 8.19 9.94
C VAL A 67 -3.39 6.71 10.01
N ARG A 68 -4.05 5.87 9.23
CA ARG A 68 -3.80 4.43 9.22
C ARG A 68 -2.39 4.11 8.74
N ALA A 69 -1.90 4.82 7.73
CA ALA A 69 -0.53 4.64 7.23
C ALA A 69 0.50 4.93 8.32
N ARG A 70 0.28 5.97 9.12
CA ARG A 70 1.17 6.29 10.23
C ARG A 70 1.12 5.24 11.34
N GLU A 71 -0.06 4.68 11.63
CA GLU A 71 -0.21 3.60 12.61
C GLU A 71 0.57 2.35 12.18
N VAL A 72 0.43 1.93 10.94
CA VAL A 72 1.14 0.78 10.39
C VAL A 72 2.65 1.04 10.42
N ALA A 73 3.10 2.22 10.02
CA ALA A 73 4.51 2.58 10.05
C ALA A 73 5.08 2.52 11.48
N GLY A 74 4.33 2.97 12.47
CA GLY A 74 4.72 2.88 13.88
C GLY A 74 4.93 1.44 14.32
N THR A 75 4.02 0.54 13.96
CA THR A 75 4.14 -0.88 14.26
C THR A 75 5.38 -1.48 13.60
N LEU A 76 5.60 -1.19 12.31
CA LEU A 76 6.76 -1.71 11.59
C LEU A 76 8.08 -1.26 12.19
N ARG A 77 8.17 0.00 12.63
CA ARG A 77 9.39 0.54 13.24
C ARG A 77 9.63 0.01 14.65
N THR A 78 8.56 -0.20 15.40
CA THR A 78 8.65 -0.60 16.81
C THR A 78 8.95 -2.09 16.96
N GLU A 79 8.33 -2.93 16.14
CA GLU A 79 8.38 -4.38 16.33
C GLU A 79 9.31 -5.10 15.36
N GLY A 80 9.89 -4.39 14.40
CA GLY A 80 10.93 -4.92 13.54
C GLY A 80 10.46 -5.75 12.36
N ALA A 81 11.44 -6.35 11.66
CA ALA A 81 11.22 -6.97 10.35
C ALA A 81 10.28 -8.19 10.39
N ALA A 82 10.29 -8.97 11.47
CA ALA A 82 9.44 -10.17 11.57
C ALA A 82 7.96 -9.79 11.60
N VAL A 83 7.59 -8.78 12.37
CA VAL A 83 6.21 -8.30 12.44
C VAL A 83 5.83 -7.59 11.15
N ALA A 84 6.77 -6.88 10.52
CA ALA A 84 6.56 -6.27 9.22
C ALA A 84 6.14 -7.32 8.19
N ALA A 85 6.82 -8.45 8.16
CA ALA A 85 6.47 -9.55 7.26
C ALA A 85 5.05 -10.07 7.55
N ASP A 86 4.68 -10.23 8.80
CA ASP A 86 3.33 -10.68 9.18
C ASP A 86 2.26 -9.70 8.72
N LEU A 87 2.45 -8.40 8.97
CA LEU A 87 1.47 -7.39 8.57
C LEU A 87 1.26 -7.32 7.05
N LEU A 88 2.33 -7.49 6.29
CA LEU A 88 2.28 -7.34 4.83
C LEU A 88 2.00 -8.64 4.10
N VAL A 89 2.21 -9.79 4.72
CA VAL A 89 2.14 -11.09 4.05
C VAL A 89 1.09 -12.03 4.62
N SER A 90 0.86 -12.04 5.92
CA SER A 90 0.17 -13.14 6.59
C SER A 90 -1.34 -13.21 6.41
N ALA A 91 -2.01 -12.15 6.10
CA ALA A 91 -3.47 -12.21 5.95
C ALA A 91 -3.85 -12.58 4.52
N ARG A 92 -4.14 -13.78 4.30
CA ARG A 92 -4.47 -14.34 3.00
C ARG A 92 -5.92 -14.71 2.91
#